data_2c090c8e0b9ad8f87b1de8f7732007e2
#
_entry.id   2c090c8e0b9ad8f87b1de8f7732007e2
#
_cell.length_a   1.000
_cell.length_b   1.000
_cell.length_c   1.000
_cell.angle_alpha   90.00
_cell.angle_beta   90.00
_cell.angle_gamma   90.00
#
_symmetry.space_group_name_H-M   'P 1'
#
loop_
_entity.id
_entity.type
_entity.pdbx_description
1 polymer ?
#
loop_
_entity_poly.entity_id
_entity_poly.type
_entity_poly.pdbx_seq_one_letter_code
_entity_poly.pdbx_strand_id
1 'polypeptide(L)'
;MDRIENAQMNSQGTRKLYYENVHQTDFTAVVMECVPDKEEGYYRIVLDASAFFPEEGGQSADKGTLNGQEVLDVSIKQGILYHKVACEFPVSTRVTGHVDWNRRFDFMQQHSGEHMISGLLHSHFGLENVGFHLSDREVTLDMNGEVSLEQLRLIEQEANAYVW
;
A
#
# COMPACT_ATOMS: atom_id res chain seq x y z
N MET A 1 1.46 43.63 9.52
CA MET A 1 0.22 43.12 8.90
C MET A 1 0.66 41.96 8.00
N ASP A 2 0.89 40.74 8.51
CA ASP A 2 1.16 39.52 7.72
C ASP A 2 1.46 38.38 8.70
N ARG A 3 0.42 37.96 9.44
CA ARG A 3 0.49 36.81 10.36
C ARG A 3 -0.82 35.99 10.46
N ILE A 4 -1.70 36.09 9.45
CA ILE A 4 -3.01 35.41 9.52
C ILE A 4 -3.24 34.41 8.34
N GLU A 5 -2.31 34.25 7.41
CA GLU A 5 -2.51 33.31 6.28
C GLU A 5 -1.94 31.89 6.46
N ASN A 6 -1.30 31.57 7.57
CA ASN A 6 -0.68 30.26 7.79
C ASN A 6 -1.50 29.29 8.68
N ALA A 7 -2.78 29.53 8.92
CA ALA A 7 -3.62 28.69 9.80
C ALA A 7 -4.76 27.96 9.08
N GLN A 8 -4.76 27.88 7.76
CA GLN A 8 -5.74 27.09 6.99
C GLN A 8 -5.11 25.92 6.21
N MET A 9 -4.04 25.37 6.73
CA MET A 9 -3.49 24.11 6.22
C MET A 9 -3.95 22.93 7.08
N ASN A 10 -4.74 22.07 6.44
CA ASN A 10 -4.98 20.67 6.75
C ASN A 10 -6.25 20.28 7.50
N SER A 11 -7.35 20.29 6.76
CA SER A 11 -8.39 19.26 6.95
C SER A 11 -8.46 18.27 5.75
N GLN A 12 -7.55 18.35 4.79
CA GLN A 12 -7.46 17.40 3.69
C GLN A 12 -6.21 16.52 3.88
N GLY A 13 -6.43 15.19 4.03
CA GLY A 13 -5.37 14.19 4.05
C GLY A 13 -4.56 14.18 2.73
N THR A 14 -3.53 13.34 2.64
CA THR A 14 -2.73 13.16 1.42
C THR A 14 -3.63 12.76 0.25
N ARG A 15 -3.53 13.45 -0.91
CA ARG A 15 -4.20 13.05 -2.15
C ARG A 15 -3.62 11.72 -2.63
N LYS A 16 -4.46 10.70 -2.76
CA LYS A 16 -4.08 9.34 -3.07
C LYS A 16 -4.13 9.10 -4.57
N LEU A 17 -2.99 9.29 -5.26
CA LEU A 17 -2.91 9.18 -6.72
C LEU A 17 -3.19 7.76 -7.23
N TYR A 18 -2.93 6.74 -6.42
CA TYR A 18 -3.24 5.35 -6.76
C TYR A 18 -4.75 5.05 -6.89
N TYR A 19 -5.64 5.89 -6.37
CA TYR A 19 -7.09 5.79 -6.63
C TYR A 19 -7.47 6.41 -7.97
N GLU A 20 -6.65 7.32 -8.50
CA GLU A 20 -6.89 7.97 -9.78
C GLU A 20 -6.31 7.14 -10.93
N ASN A 21 -5.10 6.59 -10.74
CA ASN A 21 -4.44 5.71 -11.68
C ASN A 21 -3.51 4.73 -10.94
N VAL A 22 -3.93 3.46 -10.86
CA VAL A 22 -3.17 2.38 -10.19
C VAL A 22 -1.81 2.08 -10.85
N HIS A 23 -1.65 2.44 -12.13
CA HIS A 23 -0.42 2.24 -12.88
C HIS A 23 0.56 3.43 -12.79
N GLN A 24 0.19 4.49 -12.08
CA GLN A 24 1.07 5.64 -11.92
C GLN A 24 2.22 5.31 -10.99
N THR A 25 3.43 5.28 -11.53
CA THR A 25 4.68 5.04 -10.77
C THR A 25 5.41 6.34 -10.47
N ASP A 26 5.40 7.29 -11.40
CA ASP A 26 6.13 8.55 -11.28
C ASP A 26 5.17 9.68 -10.92
N PHE A 27 5.56 10.48 -9.94
CA PHE A 27 4.79 11.64 -9.53
C PHE A 27 5.67 12.74 -8.94
N THR A 28 5.12 13.94 -8.85
CA THR A 28 5.75 15.07 -8.17
C THR A 28 4.83 15.54 -7.06
N ALA A 29 5.39 15.83 -5.92
CA ALA A 29 4.65 16.27 -4.74
C ALA A 29 5.42 17.33 -3.95
N VAL A 30 4.75 17.95 -2.99
CA VAL A 30 5.34 18.92 -2.06
C VAL A 30 5.40 18.30 -0.68
N VAL A 31 6.53 18.45 0.01
CA VAL A 31 6.69 18.03 1.40
C VAL A 31 5.87 18.94 2.31
N MET A 32 4.89 18.36 2.97
CA MET A 32 4.00 19.07 3.90
C MET A 32 4.50 18.99 5.33
N GLU A 33 5.13 17.87 5.69
CA GLU A 33 5.68 17.61 7.02
C GLU A 33 6.89 16.68 6.92
N CYS A 34 7.89 16.89 7.77
CA CYS A 34 9.03 16.02 7.96
C CYS A 34 9.33 15.96 9.46
N VAL A 35 9.13 14.80 10.06
CA VAL A 35 9.35 14.60 11.50
C VAL A 35 10.24 13.38 11.72
N PRO A 36 11.10 13.39 12.76
CA PRO A 36 11.86 12.21 13.15
C PRO A 36 10.94 11.01 13.38
N ASP A 37 11.37 9.83 12.93
CA ASP A 37 10.69 8.58 13.26
C ASP A 37 11.00 8.15 14.70
N LYS A 38 10.24 7.18 15.21
CA LYS A 38 10.53 6.57 16.51
C LYS A 38 11.87 5.81 16.52
N GLU A 39 12.26 5.29 15.35
CA GLU A 39 13.53 4.66 15.10
C GLU A 39 14.56 5.72 14.72
N GLU A 40 15.66 5.77 15.49
CA GLU A 40 16.73 6.75 15.30
C GLU A 40 17.35 6.64 13.89
N GLY A 41 17.60 7.79 13.25
CA GLY A 41 18.16 7.88 11.91
C GLY A 41 17.13 7.83 10.78
N TYR A 42 15.84 7.74 11.11
CA TYR A 42 14.76 7.76 10.11
C TYR A 42 13.81 8.95 10.31
N TYR A 43 13.12 9.28 9.22
CA TYR A 43 12.14 10.37 9.17
C TYR A 43 10.84 9.88 8.55
N ARG A 44 9.73 10.48 8.98
CA ARG A 44 8.42 10.32 8.37
C ARG A 44 8.06 11.56 7.60
N ILE A 45 7.88 11.40 6.30
CA ILE A 45 7.56 12.46 5.36
C ILE A 45 6.08 12.40 5.02
N VAL A 46 5.38 13.52 5.15
CA VAL A 46 4.03 13.72 4.64
C VAL A 46 4.10 14.55 3.36
N LEU A 47 3.42 14.09 2.32
CA LEU A 47 3.32 14.76 1.03
C LEU A 47 1.89 15.25 0.80
N ASP A 48 1.71 16.28 -0.02
CA ASP A 48 0.40 16.76 -0.48
C ASP A 48 -0.30 15.71 -1.37
N ALA A 49 0.46 14.94 -2.14
CA ALA A 49 -0.03 13.84 -2.98
C ALA A 49 0.97 12.67 -2.99
N SER A 50 0.49 11.44 -3.14
CA SER A 50 1.36 10.26 -3.23
C SER A 50 0.74 9.17 -4.09
N ALA A 51 1.59 8.50 -4.90
CA ALA A 51 1.25 7.29 -5.62
C ALA A 51 1.60 6.00 -4.83
N PHE A 52 2.30 6.10 -3.71
CA PHE A 52 2.61 4.94 -2.86
C PHE A 52 1.36 4.41 -2.16
N PHE A 53 1.08 3.12 -2.31
CA PHE A 53 0.06 2.43 -1.54
C PHE A 53 0.60 2.10 -0.15
N PRO A 54 -0.10 2.45 0.92
CA PRO A 54 0.34 2.18 2.30
C PRO A 54 0.13 0.72 2.69
N GLU A 55 0.73 0.31 3.79
CA GLU A 55 0.32 -0.91 4.46
C GLU A 55 -1.13 -0.77 4.93
N GLU A 56 -2.01 -1.60 4.38
CA GLU A 56 -3.44 -1.59 4.68
C GLU A 56 -4.09 -2.94 4.34
N GLY A 57 -5.04 -3.39 5.17
CA GLY A 57 -5.84 -4.58 4.87
C GLY A 57 -5.04 -5.89 4.77
N GLY A 58 -3.91 -6.01 5.46
CA GLY A 58 -3.03 -7.18 5.43
C GLY A 58 -2.01 -7.18 4.28
N GLN A 59 -2.08 -6.20 3.38
CA GLN A 59 -1.08 -6.01 2.32
C GLN A 59 0.03 -5.09 2.79
N SER A 60 1.29 -5.50 2.60
CA SER A 60 2.46 -4.66 2.86
C SER A 60 2.51 -3.45 1.93
N ALA A 61 3.13 -2.37 2.39
CA ALA A 61 3.28 -1.13 1.63
C ALA A 61 4.11 -1.29 0.36
N ASP A 62 3.90 -0.37 -0.57
CA ASP A 62 4.81 -0.18 -1.70
C ASP A 62 6.21 0.20 -1.25
N LYS A 63 7.16 -0.03 -2.15
CA LYS A 63 8.53 0.49 -2.08
C LYS A 63 8.84 1.35 -3.29
N GLY A 64 9.95 2.06 -3.22
CA GLY A 64 10.41 2.93 -4.28
C GLY A 64 11.31 4.04 -3.75
N THR A 65 11.28 5.22 -4.37
CA THR A 65 12.16 6.32 -3.97
C THR A 65 11.46 7.67 -3.94
N LEU A 66 11.96 8.59 -3.09
CA LEU A 66 11.68 10.02 -3.11
C LEU A 66 12.99 10.77 -3.36
N ASN A 67 13.09 11.51 -4.47
CA ASN A 67 14.35 12.15 -4.93
C ASN A 67 15.55 11.17 -4.93
N GLY A 68 15.32 9.89 -5.27
CA GLY A 68 16.33 8.84 -5.27
C GLY A 68 16.66 8.25 -3.89
N GLN A 69 16.05 8.73 -2.81
CA GLN A 69 16.16 8.14 -1.48
C GLN A 69 15.12 7.03 -1.30
N GLU A 70 15.54 5.88 -0.79
CA GLU A 70 14.66 4.74 -0.61
C GLU A 70 13.51 5.05 0.37
N VAL A 71 12.29 4.70 -0.04
CA VAL A 71 11.10 4.66 0.82
C VAL A 71 11.01 3.26 1.41
N LEU A 72 11.29 3.17 2.70
CA LEU A 72 11.38 1.91 3.44
C LEU A 72 10.03 1.35 3.85
N ASP A 73 9.07 2.24 4.11
CA ASP A 73 7.71 1.92 4.52
C ASP A 73 6.76 3.07 4.23
N VAL A 74 5.49 2.74 4.02
CA VAL A 74 4.40 3.73 3.88
C VAL A 74 3.23 3.29 4.74
N SER A 75 2.89 4.09 5.72
CA SER A 75 1.75 3.86 6.61
C SER A 75 0.68 4.94 6.45
N ILE A 76 -0.56 4.61 6.82
CA ILE A 76 -1.68 5.55 6.77
C ILE A 76 -2.27 5.76 8.15
N LYS A 77 -2.53 7.02 8.51
CA LYS A 77 -3.24 7.37 9.72
C LYS A 77 -4.17 8.56 9.46
N GLN A 78 -5.45 8.38 9.73
CA GLN A 78 -6.48 9.43 9.52
C GLN A 78 -6.44 10.06 8.12
N GLY A 79 -6.17 9.23 7.09
CA GLY A 79 -6.10 9.68 5.70
C GLY A 79 -4.77 10.33 5.27
N ILE A 80 -3.81 10.46 6.18
CA ILE A 80 -2.47 11.00 5.93
C ILE A 80 -1.50 9.85 5.71
N LEU A 81 -0.73 9.94 4.62
CA LEU A 81 0.32 8.97 4.29
C LEU A 81 1.66 9.45 4.85
N TYR A 82 2.31 8.55 5.59
CA TYR A 82 3.64 8.75 6.17
C TYR A 82 4.64 7.86 5.46
N HIS A 83 5.62 8.47 4.79
CA HIS A 83 6.67 7.78 4.07
C HIS A 83 7.93 7.73 4.94
N LYS A 84 8.40 6.54 5.30
CA LYS A 84 9.63 6.34 6.09
C LYS A 84 10.85 6.36 5.18
N VAL A 85 11.79 7.26 5.47
CA VAL A 85 13.04 7.44 4.72
C VAL A 85 14.21 7.64 5.68
N ALA A 86 15.45 7.43 5.19
CA ALA A 86 16.67 7.58 5.99
C ALA A 86 17.26 9.02 5.97
N CYS A 87 16.57 9.99 5.36
CA CYS A 87 17.04 11.37 5.29
C CYS A 87 15.92 12.37 5.51
N GLU A 88 16.29 13.57 5.92
CA GLU A 88 15.37 14.69 6.10
C GLU A 88 15.06 15.38 4.75
N PHE A 89 13.81 15.78 4.57
CA PHE A 89 13.36 16.60 3.45
C PHE A 89 12.79 17.92 3.99
N PRO A 90 13.31 19.08 3.58
CA PRO A 90 12.77 20.37 4.01
C PRO A 90 11.30 20.54 3.61
N VAL A 91 10.47 21.01 4.54
CA VAL A 91 9.06 21.36 4.29
C VAL A 91 8.96 22.38 3.14
N SER A 92 7.92 22.28 2.34
CA SER A 92 7.67 23.08 1.12
C SER A 92 8.61 22.76 -0.03
N THR A 93 9.49 21.76 0.09
CA THR A 93 10.33 21.29 -1.01
C THR A 93 9.51 20.42 -1.97
N ARG A 94 9.75 20.61 -3.27
CA ARG A 94 9.21 19.71 -4.30
C ARG A 94 10.07 18.46 -4.40
N VAL A 95 9.42 17.31 -4.40
CA VAL A 95 10.07 15.99 -4.53
C VAL A 95 9.47 15.22 -5.70
N THR A 96 10.30 14.36 -6.30
CA THR A 96 9.85 13.37 -7.29
C THR A 96 9.79 12.00 -6.63
N GLY A 97 8.64 11.36 -6.70
CA GLY A 97 8.43 9.99 -6.22
C GLY A 97 8.46 9.00 -7.39
N HIS A 98 9.02 7.83 -7.15
CA HIS A 98 9.00 6.69 -8.06
C HIS A 98 8.64 5.42 -7.28
N VAL A 99 7.53 4.78 -7.66
CA VAL A 99 7.05 3.52 -7.06
C VAL A 99 7.69 2.34 -7.80
N ASP A 100 8.16 1.33 -7.08
CA ASP A 100 8.61 0.07 -7.66
C ASP A 100 7.41 -0.66 -8.31
N TRP A 101 7.37 -0.58 -9.65
CA TRP A 101 6.30 -1.18 -10.43
C TRP A 101 6.27 -2.70 -10.32
N ASN A 102 7.41 -3.35 -10.29
CA ASN A 102 7.47 -4.81 -10.25
C ASN A 102 6.83 -5.32 -8.97
N ARG A 103 7.16 -4.70 -7.84
CA ARG A 103 6.54 -5.00 -6.55
C ARG A 103 5.03 -4.67 -6.53
N ARG A 104 4.65 -3.49 -7.01
CA ARG A 104 3.24 -3.08 -7.09
C ARG A 104 2.44 -4.06 -7.91
N PHE A 105 2.91 -4.41 -9.10
CA PHE A 105 2.21 -5.31 -10.02
C PHE A 105 2.11 -6.73 -9.47
N ASP A 106 3.18 -7.25 -8.85
CA ASP A 106 3.14 -8.53 -8.17
C ASP A 106 2.06 -8.56 -7.08
N PHE A 107 2.01 -7.54 -6.22
CA PHE A 107 0.99 -7.44 -5.19
C PHE A 107 -0.43 -7.32 -5.76
N MET A 108 -0.63 -6.58 -6.85
CA MET A 108 -1.92 -6.50 -7.53
C MET A 108 -2.38 -7.88 -8.04
N GLN A 109 -1.45 -8.67 -8.61
CA GLN A 109 -1.74 -10.03 -9.09
C GLN A 109 -2.07 -10.96 -7.92
N GLN A 110 -1.25 -10.97 -6.87
CA GLN A 110 -1.45 -11.80 -5.68
C GLN A 110 -2.76 -11.47 -4.96
N HIS A 111 -3.06 -10.20 -4.79
CA HIS A 111 -4.30 -9.75 -4.16
C HIS A 111 -5.54 -10.15 -4.98
N SER A 112 -5.47 -10.01 -6.30
CA SER A 112 -6.55 -10.47 -7.19
C SER A 112 -6.72 -11.99 -7.14
N GLY A 113 -5.62 -12.74 -7.07
CA GLY A 113 -5.62 -14.20 -6.87
C GLY A 113 -6.24 -14.62 -5.55
N GLU A 114 -5.93 -13.88 -4.48
CA GLU A 114 -6.56 -14.08 -3.17
C GLU A 114 -8.08 -13.98 -3.25
N HIS A 115 -8.60 -12.88 -3.79
CA HIS A 115 -10.04 -12.68 -3.93
C HIS A 115 -10.72 -13.76 -4.77
N MET A 116 -10.05 -14.26 -5.80
CA MET A 116 -10.54 -15.37 -6.61
C MET A 116 -10.65 -16.65 -5.77
N ILE A 117 -9.59 -16.99 -5.03
CA ILE A 117 -9.55 -18.19 -4.18
C ILE A 117 -10.57 -18.10 -3.05
N SER A 118 -10.63 -16.97 -2.37
CA SER A 118 -11.63 -16.71 -1.30
C SER A 118 -13.07 -16.85 -1.83
N GLY A 119 -13.33 -16.27 -3.00
CA GLY A 119 -14.64 -16.32 -3.64
C GLY A 119 -15.04 -17.75 -4.03
N LEU A 120 -14.11 -18.55 -4.53
CA LEU A 120 -14.35 -19.97 -4.86
C LEU A 120 -14.57 -20.81 -3.60
N LEU A 121 -13.76 -20.62 -2.55
CA LEU A 121 -13.95 -21.30 -1.27
C LEU A 121 -15.31 -20.98 -0.64
N HIS A 122 -15.72 -19.70 -0.71
CA HIS A 122 -17.04 -19.30 -0.25
C HIS A 122 -18.16 -19.94 -1.10
N SER A 123 -18.06 -19.85 -2.42
CA SER A 123 -19.07 -20.35 -3.35
C SER A 123 -19.31 -21.87 -3.25
N HIS A 124 -18.23 -22.65 -3.11
CA HIS A 124 -18.32 -24.12 -3.06
C HIS A 124 -18.59 -24.67 -1.66
N PHE A 125 -18.04 -24.04 -0.63
CA PHE A 125 -18.00 -24.63 0.72
C PHE A 125 -18.57 -23.73 1.80
N GLY A 126 -19.02 -22.49 1.47
CA GLY A 126 -19.55 -21.54 2.45
C GLY A 126 -18.49 -21.03 3.43
N LEU A 127 -17.21 -21.14 3.09
CA LEU A 127 -16.12 -20.68 3.94
C LEU A 127 -15.88 -19.19 3.74
N GLU A 128 -15.66 -18.48 4.85
CA GLU A 128 -15.37 -17.04 4.85
C GLU A 128 -13.88 -16.80 5.12
N ASN A 129 -13.29 -15.86 4.39
CA ASN A 129 -11.97 -15.34 4.70
C ASN A 129 -12.06 -14.48 5.97
N VAL A 130 -11.32 -14.83 6.99
CA VAL A 130 -11.26 -14.14 8.29
C VAL A 130 -9.90 -13.49 8.56
N GLY A 131 -8.91 -13.70 7.67
CA GLY A 131 -7.59 -13.08 7.76
C GLY A 131 -6.82 -13.19 6.45
N PHE A 132 -6.07 -12.14 6.13
CA PHE A 132 -5.27 -12.04 4.92
C PHE A 132 -3.92 -11.40 5.23
N HIS A 133 -2.85 -11.96 4.67
CA HIS A 133 -1.53 -11.34 4.71
C HIS A 133 -0.84 -11.50 3.36
N LEU A 134 -0.32 -10.39 2.83
CA LEU A 134 0.43 -10.31 1.58
C LEU A 134 1.74 -9.57 1.80
N SER A 135 2.83 -10.28 1.64
CA SER A 135 4.19 -9.77 1.80
C SER A 135 5.11 -10.19 0.65
N ASP A 136 6.37 -9.76 0.69
CA ASP A 136 7.40 -10.16 -0.28
C ASP A 136 7.71 -11.67 -0.30
N ARG A 137 7.26 -12.40 0.71
CA ARG A 137 7.65 -13.80 0.91
C ARG A 137 6.50 -14.77 0.75
N GLU A 138 5.31 -14.35 1.16
CA GLU A 138 4.16 -15.24 1.23
C GLU A 138 2.84 -14.48 1.18
N VAL A 139 1.84 -15.19 0.71
CA VAL A 139 0.43 -14.80 0.78
C VAL A 139 -0.28 -15.86 1.62
N THR A 140 -0.95 -15.45 2.69
CA THR A 140 -1.71 -16.35 3.54
C THR A 140 -3.18 -15.95 3.62
N LEU A 141 -4.04 -16.95 3.70
CA LEU A 141 -5.47 -16.83 3.86
C LEU A 141 -5.90 -17.64 5.09
N ASP A 142 -6.58 -16.99 6.01
CA ASP A 142 -7.21 -17.65 7.14
C ASP A 142 -8.69 -17.81 6.87
N MET A 143 -9.15 -19.05 6.86
CA MET A 143 -10.56 -19.37 6.64
C MET A 143 -11.25 -19.73 7.97
N ASN A 144 -12.54 -19.45 8.08
CA ASN A 144 -13.33 -19.76 9.27
C ASN A 144 -13.64 -21.26 9.46
N GLY A 145 -13.04 -22.14 8.66
CA GLY A 145 -13.20 -23.60 8.74
C GLY A 145 -12.05 -24.33 8.07
N GLU A 146 -11.98 -25.63 8.30
CA GLU A 146 -10.96 -26.50 7.72
C GLU A 146 -11.19 -26.70 6.22
N VAL A 147 -10.09 -26.68 5.45
CA VAL A 147 -10.08 -26.98 4.01
C VAL A 147 -9.28 -28.23 3.76
N SER A 148 -9.91 -29.26 3.21
CA SER A 148 -9.22 -30.51 2.88
C SER A 148 -8.33 -30.37 1.63
N LEU A 149 -7.35 -31.25 1.47
CA LEU A 149 -6.50 -31.29 0.27
C LEU A 149 -7.31 -31.52 -1.02
N GLU A 150 -8.40 -32.27 -0.95
CA GLU A 150 -9.28 -32.51 -2.09
C GLU A 150 -10.01 -31.22 -2.50
N GLN A 151 -10.52 -30.47 -1.54
CA GLN A 151 -11.13 -29.16 -1.76
C GLN A 151 -10.12 -28.16 -2.33
N LEU A 152 -8.90 -28.11 -1.79
CA LEU A 152 -7.84 -27.24 -2.32
C LEU A 152 -7.51 -27.55 -3.78
N ARG A 153 -7.42 -28.84 -4.16
CA ARG A 153 -7.16 -29.24 -5.55
C ARG A 153 -8.30 -28.83 -6.49
N LEU A 154 -9.54 -28.93 -6.06
CA LEU A 154 -10.68 -28.47 -6.84
C LEU A 154 -10.59 -26.95 -7.08
N ILE A 155 -10.35 -26.18 -6.04
CA ILE A 155 -10.21 -24.71 -6.13
C ILE A 155 -9.02 -24.31 -7.01
N GLU A 156 -7.88 -24.99 -6.89
CA GLU A 156 -6.70 -24.78 -7.73
C GLU A 156 -7.02 -24.98 -9.21
N GLN A 157 -7.69 -26.07 -9.56
CA GLN A 157 -8.07 -26.37 -10.95
C GLN A 157 -9.04 -25.33 -11.49
N GLU A 158 -10.02 -24.93 -10.72
CA GLU A 158 -11.02 -23.95 -11.14
C GLU A 158 -10.42 -22.55 -11.25
N ALA A 159 -9.63 -22.11 -10.28
CA ALA A 159 -8.92 -20.83 -10.33
C ALA A 159 -8.02 -20.74 -11.58
N ASN A 160 -7.24 -21.78 -11.88
CA ASN A 160 -6.42 -21.82 -13.07
C ASN A 160 -7.25 -21.77 -14.38
N ALA A 161 -8.44 -22.34 -14.41
CA ALA A 161 -9.32 -22.26 -15.56
C ALA A 161 -9.88 -20.85 -15.83
N TYR A 162 -9.94 -19.98 -14.82
CA TYR A 162 -10.33 -18.57 -14.99
C TYR A 162 -9.17 -17.69 -15.48
N VAL A 163 -7.93 -18.09 -15.24
CA VAL A 163 -6.74 -17.31 -15.63
C VAL A 163 -6.34 -17.56 -17.10
N TRP A 164 -6.68 -18.72 -17.66
CA TRP A 164 -6.37 -19.14 -19.05
C TRP A 164 -7.58 -18.99 -19.97
#